data_413bf6f4100bb0d1c94fdc8d2c95394b
#
_entry.id   413bf6f4100bb0d1c94fdc8d2c95394b
#
_cell.length_a   1.000
_cell.length_b   1.000
_cell.length_c   1.000
_cell.angle_alpha   90.00
_cell.angle_beta   90.00
_cell.angle_gamma   90.00
#
_symmetry.space_group_name_H-M   'P 1'
#
loop_
_entity.id
_entity.type
_entity.pdbx_description
1 polymer ?
#
loop_
_entity_poly.entity_id
_entity_poly.type
_entity_poly.pdbx_seq_one_letter_code
_entity_poly.pdbx_strand_id
1 'polypeptide(L)'
;PMKFKELAILLNVKKEDRKDLDFVLSELMDEGKIMLSKRGKYSIPKEQYVEGIFIGNERGFGFVETDSEEEDYFIPESDVNGAFHHDKVLIAVNPTRTGKRKEGRVIKVLSHEITEVVGFFQKNKSFGYVLPDNKKISSDIYVAGKDALGAVQGHKVVVKLTNYGTKDRKPEGKIIEILGHANDPGVDIMSIVKGYDIPAKFPPEVMEQVSGIENEVSEEEKEGRLDIRDWQTVTIDGEEAKDLDDAITLSK
;
A
#
# COMPACT_ATOMS: atom_id res chain seq x y z
N PRO A 1 -36.58 8.64 -7.46
CA PRO A 1 -36.09 8.53 -6.05
C PRO A 1 -37.20 8.12 -5.11
N MET A 2 -37.02 6.98 -4.37
CA MET A 2 -38.03 6.40 -3.48
C MET A 2 -37.46 6.19 -2.08
N LYS A 3 -38.29 6.28 -1.05
CA LYS A 3 -37.90 5.93 0.33
C LYS A 3 -37.94 4.40 0.50
N PHE A 4 -37.22 3.88 1.51
CA PHE A 4 -37.18 2.47 1.85
C PHE A 4 -38.57 1.84 1.95
N LYS A 5 -39.52 2.50 2.65
CA LYS A 5 -40.89 2.04 2.78
C LYS A 5 -41.63 1.96 1.45
N GLU A 6 -41.42 2.93 0.56
CA GLU A 6 -42.00 2.99 -0.78
C GLU A 6 -41.47 1.84 -1.65
N LEU A 7 -40.14 1.60 -1.60
CA LEU A 7 -39.49 0.48 -2.29
C LEU A 7 -40.02 -0.87 -1.79
N ALA A 8 -40.13 -1.06 -0.46
CA ALA A 8 -40.63 -2.29 0.12
C ALA A 8 -42.08 -2.60 -0.31
N ILE A 9 -42.91 -1.57 -0.44
CA ILE A 9 -44.29 -1.70 -0.94
C ILE A 9 -44.25 -2.03 -2.44
N LEU A 10 -43.48 -1.29 -3.26
CA LEU A 10 -43.40 -1.48 -4.69
C LEU A 10 -42.91 -2.90 -5.05
N LEU A 11 -41.91 -3.40 -4.31
CA LEU A 11 -41.34 -4.74 -4.50
C LEU A 11 -42.10 -5.84 -3.77
N ASN A 12 -43.22 -5.52 -3.13
CA ASN A 12 -44.08 -6.44 -2.36
C ASN A 12 -43.32 -7.24 -1.29
N VAL A 13 -42.33 -6.58 -0.63
CA VAL A 13 -41.49 -7.18 0.41
C VAL A 13 -42.24 -7.20 1.74
N LYS A 14 -42.41 -8.40 2.33
CA LYS A 14 -43.07 -8.58 3.62
C LYS A 14 -42.28 -7.93 4.75
N LYS A 15 -42.92 -7.69 5.90
CA LYS A 15 -42.26 -7.07 7.06
C LYS A 15 -41.07 -7.88 7.59
N GLU A 16 -41.15 -9.19 7.55
CA GLU A 16 -40.16 -10.16 7.98
C GLU A 16 -38.89 -10.09 7.11
N ASP A 17 -39.04 -9.84 5.77
CA ASP A 17 -37.96 -9.84 4.79
C ASP A 17 -37.32 -8.43 4.59
N ARG A 18 -37.74 -7.45 5.38
CA ARG A 18 -37.20 -6.08 5.25
C ARG A 18 -35.72 -5.92 5.59
N LYS A 19 -35.20 -6.83 6.43
CA LYS A 19 -33.77 -6.87 6.73
C LYS A 19 -32.95 -7.31 5.51
N ASP A 20 -33.50 -8.26 4.75
CA ASP A 20 -32.87 -8.76 3.55
C ASP A 20 -32.88 -7.67 2.43
N LEU A 21 -34.02 -6.94 2.33
CA LEU A 21 -34.08 -5.78 1.43
C LEU A 21 -33.06 -4.71 1.83
N ASP A 22 -32.89 -4.41 3.12
CA ASP A 22 -31.90 -3.43 3.60
C ASP A 22 -30.47 -3.87 3.28
N PHE A 23 -30.18 -5.17 3.46
CA PHE A 23 -28.91 -5.77 3.10
C PHE A 23 -28.64 -5.65 1.58
N VAL A 24 -29.57 -6.04 0.73
CA VAL A 24 -29.45 -5.94 -0.74
C VAL A 24 -29.29 -4.48 -1.19
N LEU A 25 -30.04 -3.55 -0.59
CA LEU A 25 -29.87 -2.13 -0.91
C LEU A 25 -28.49 -1.61 -0.49
N SER A 26 -27.95 -2.12 0.61
CA SER A 26 -26.60 -1.80 1.08
C SER A 26 -25.54 -2.32 0.09
N GLU A 27 -25.66 -3.58 -0.36
CA GLU A 27 -24.77 -4.14 -1.41
C GLU A 27 -24.86 -3.33 -2.71
N LEU A 28 -26.06 -3.00 -3.17
CA LEU A 28 -26.25 -2.17 -4.39
C LEU A 28 -25.68 -0.75 -4.25
N MET A 29 -25.67 -0.20 -3.00
CA MET A 29 -24.97 1.08 -2.74
C MET A 29 -23.47 0.91 -2.76
N ASP A 30 -22.94 -0.17 -2.18
CA ASP A 30 -21.52 -0.48 -2.18
C ASP A 30 -21.00 -0.74 -3.62
N GLU A 31 -21.82 -1.35 -4.47
CA GLU A 31 -21.55 -1.52 -5.90
C GLU A 31 -21.76 -0.24 -6.74
N GLY A 32 -22.22 0.86 -6.13
CA GLY A 32 -22.50 2.12 -6.83
C GLY A 32 -23.73 2.10 -7.75
N LYS A 33 -24.51 1.02 -7.77
CA LYS A 33 -25.70 0.85 -8.62
C LYS A 33 -26.87 1.73 -8.20
N ILE A 34 -26.95 2.05 -6.91
CA ILE A 34 -27.93 2.99 -6.36
C ILE A 34 -27.26 3.95 -5.37
N MET A 35 -27.89 5.08 -5.10
CA MET A 35 -27.44 6.05 -4.12
C MET A 35 -28.56 6.45 -3.15
N LEU A 36 -28.19 6.73 -1.90
CA LEU A 36 -29.07 7.27 -0.88
C LEU A 36 -28.85 8.77 -0.72
N SER A 37 -29.86 9.56 -1.01
CA SER A 37 -29.81 11.01 -0.83
C SER A 37 -29.85 11.40 0.66
N LYS A 38 -29.39 12.62 1.00
CA LYS A 38 -29.53 13.21 2.36
C LYS A 38 -30.97 13.20 2.90
N ARG A 39 -31.97 13.08 2.03
CA ARG A 39 -33.40 12.99 2.40
C ARG A 39 -33.90 11.55 2.54
N GLY A 40 -33.01 10.55 2.58
CA GLY A 40 -33.34 9.14 2.71
C GLY A 40 -34.10 8.55 1.52
N LYS A 41 -33.83 9.03 0.29
CA LYS A 41 -34.42 8.49 -0.93
C LYS A 41 -33.38 7.75 -1.76
N TYR A 42 -33.65 6.52 -2.14
CA TYR A 42 -32.88 5.74 -3.09
C TYR A 42 -33.17 6.19 -4.53
N SER A 43 -32.16 6.25 -5.34
CA SER A 43 -32.28 6.58 -6.77
C SER A 43 -31.18 5.90 -7.57
N ILE A 44 -31.44 5.64 -8.84
CA ILE A 44 -30.39 5.29 -9.79
C ILE A 44 -29.54 6.55 -10.00
N PRO A 45 -28.20 6.44 -9.86
CA PRO A 45 -27.32 7.57 -10.11
C PRO A 45 -27.45 8.03 -11.55
N LYS A 46 -27.37 9.32 -11.76
CA LYS A 46 -27.22 9.91 -13.12
C LYS A 46 -25.79 9.84 -13.61
N GLU A 47 -24.85 9.55 -12.70
CA GLU A 47 -23.42 9.41 -12.94
C GLU A 47 -23.11 7.92 -13.16
N GLN A 48 -22.18 7.64 -14.06
CA GLN A 48 -21.62 6.31 -14.22
C GLN A 48 -20.60 6.08 -13.14
N TYR A 49 -20.62 4.92 -12.48
CA TYR A 49 -19.62 4.52 -11.49
C TYR A 49 -18.70 3.46 -12.10
N VAL A 50 -17.41 3.57 -11.79
CA VAL A 50 -16.37 2.68 -12.28
C VAL A 50 -15.43 2.34 -11.13
N GLU A 51 -15.03 1.08 -11.03
CA GLU A 51 -13.96 0.63 -10.14
C GLU A 51 -12.63 0.65 -10.88
N GLY A 52 -11.55 0.93 -10.14
CA GLY A 52 -10.20 0.87 -10.67
C GLY A 52 -9.15 1.12 -9.61
N ILE A 53 -7.90 1.18 -10.03
CA ILE A 53 -6.73 1.40 -9.19
C ILE A 53 -6.31 2.87 -9.27
N PHE A 54 -6.21 3.54 -8.14
CA PHE A 54 -5.79 4.93 -8.06
C PHE A 54 -4.28 5.07 -8.13
N ILE A 55 -3.80 5.78 -9.14
CA ILE A 55 -2.39 6.11 -9.35
C ILE A 55 -2.16 7.56 -8.95
N GLY A 56 -1.67 7.76 -7.73
CA GLY A 56 -1.38 9.10 -7.19
C GLY A 56 -0.20 9.78 -7.86
N ASN A 57 -0.23 11.12 -7.87
CA ASN A 57 0.83 11.99 -8.35
C ASN A 57 1.32 12.88 -7.22
N GLU A 58 2.60 13.30 -7.25
CA GLU A 58 3.22 14.18 -6.25
C GLU A 58 2.53 15.54 -6.09
N ARG A 59 1.79 15.98 -7.11
CA ARG A 59 1.01 17.23 -7.11
C ARG A 59 -0.38 17.09 -6.50
N GLY A 60 -0.71 15.93 -5.91
CA GLY A 60 -1.98 15.68 -5.24
C GLY A 60 -3.12 15.18 -6.12
N PHE A 61 -3.07 15.32 -7.44
CA PHE A 61 -4.00 14.68 -8.36
C PHE A 61 -3.63 13.23 -8.64
N GLY A 62 -4.46 12.49 -9.35
CA GLY A 62 -4.14 11.12 -9.78
C GLY A 62 -4.94 10.69 -10.98
N PHE A 63 -4.77 9.41 -11.30
CA PHE A 63 -5.50 8.72 -12.36
C PHE A 63 -6.11 7.45 -11.79
N VAL A 64 -7.22 7.00 -12.36
CA VAL A 64 -7.77 5.69 -12.06
C VAL A 64 -7.66 4.83 -13.30
N GLU A 65 -6.81 3.81 -13.19
CA GLU A 65 -6.65 2.75 -14.18
C GLU A 65 -7.75 1.72 -14.00
N THR A 66 -8.30 1.23 -15.09
CA THR A 66 -9.37 0.22 -15.11
C THR A 66 -8.95 -0.96 -15.98
N ASP A 67 -9.61 -2.11 -15.80
CA ASP A 67 -9.35 -3.32 -16.61
C ASP A 67 -9.80 -3.16 -18.09
N SER A 68 -10.39 -2.03 -18.44
CA SER A 68 -10.77 -1.74 -19.84
C SER A 68 -9.59 -1.15 -20.61
N GLU A 69 -9.46 -1.47 -21.90
CA GLU A 69 -8.47 -0.86 -22.82
C GLU A 69 -8.73 0.65 -23.07
N GLU A 70 -9.64 1.25 -22.33
CA GLU A 70 -10.00 2.66 -22.45
C GLU A 70 -9.02 3.55 -21.66
N GLU A 71 -9.03 4.86 -21.99
CA GLU A 71 -8.20 5.86 -21.30
C GLU A 71 -8.52 5.97 -19.82
N ASP A 72 -7.47 6.20 -19.00
CA ASP A 72 -7.56 6.42 -17.56
C ASP A 72 -8.42 7.64 -17.21
N TYR A 73 -9.04 7.58 -16.05
CA TYR A 73 -9.83 8.69 -15.52
C TYR A 73 -8.94 9.64 -14.71
N PHE A 74 -8.91 10.90 -15.09
CA PHE A 74 -8.23 11.94 -14.32
C PHE A 74 -9.04 12.29 -13.06
N ILE A 75 -8.37 12.32 -11.90
CA ILE A 75 -8.94 12.67 -10.60
C ILE A 75 -8.24 13.94 -10.10
N PRO A 76 -8.93 15.08 -10.07
CA PRO A 76 -8.37 16.31 -9.49
C PRO A 76 -8.04 16.13 -7.99
N GLU A 77 -7.06 16.89 -7.49
CA GLU A 77 -6.67 16.89 -6.07
C GLU A 77 -7.87 17.05 -5.12
N SER A 78 -8.80 17.92 -5.48
CA SER A 78 -10.02 18.16 -4.69
C SER A 78 -10.95 16.95 -4.56
N ASP A 79 -10.79 15.95 -5.40
CA ASP A 79 -11.72 14.83 -5.58
C ASP A 79 -11.07 13.45 -5.31
N VAL A 80 -9.83 13.44 -4.81
CA VAL A 80 -9.09 12.22 -4.42
C VAL A 80 -9.69 11.54 -3.18
N ASN A 81 -10.34 12.30 -2.29
CA ASN A 81 -11.13 11.83 -1.15
C ASN A 81 -10.43 10.77 -0.27
N GLY A 82 -9.14 10.99 0.04
CA GLY A 82 -8.35 10.12 0.91
C GLY A 82 -7.81 8.85 0.26
N ALA A 83 -7.93 8.70 -1.05
CA ALA A 83 -7.30 7.61 -1.77
C ALA A 83 -5.77 7.78 -1.81
N PHE A 84 -5.05 6.71 -1.54
CA PHE A 84 -3.60 6.62 -1.65
C PHE A 84 -3.21 5.89 -2.94
N HIS A 85 -1.97 6.04 -3.32
CA HIS A 85 -1.41 5.36 -4.49
C HIS A 85 -1.61 3.83 -4.40
N HIS A 86 -2.10 3.22 -5.47
CA HIS A 86 -2.51 1.83 -5.62
C HIS A 86 -3.78 1.40 -4.85
N ASP A 87 -4.49 2.33 -4.24
CA ASP A 87 -5.79 1.99 -3.63
C ASP A 87 -6.80 1.55 -4.68
N LYS A 88 -7.59 0.53 -4.35
CA LYS A 88 -8.78 0.19 -5.14
C LYS A 88 -9.90 1.15 -4.78
N VAL A 89 -10.44 1.84 -5.77
CA VAL A 89 -11.42 2.91 -5.59
C VAL A 89 -12.66 2.73 -6.46
N LEU A 90 -13.77 3.27 -5.97
CA LEU A 90 -14.99 3.50 -6.75
C LEU A 90 -15.05 4.98 -7.10
N ILE A 91 -15.10 5.31 -8.38
CA ILE A 91 -15.22 6.68 -8.87
C ILE A 91 -16.58 6.94 -9.51
N ALA A 92 -17.07 8.17 -9.38
CA ALA A 92 -18.13 8.69 -10.23
C ALA A 92 -17.50 9.41 -11.41
N VAL A 93 -17.91 9.01 -12.61
CA VAL A 93 -17.41 9.59 -13.86
C VAL A 93 -18.26 10.80 -14.23
N ASN A 94 -17.60 11.91 -14.50
CA ASN A 94 -18.28 13.10 -15.04
C ASN A 94 -18.63 12.87 -16.51
N PRO A 95 -19.83 13.21 -16.94
CA PRO A 95 -20.21 13.10 -18.36
C PRO A 95 -19.26 13.95 -19.20
N THR A 96 -18.43 13.30 -19.99
CA THR A 96 -17.42 13.96 -20.82
C THR A 96 -18.07 14.53 -22.07
N ARG A 97 -17.83 15.81 -22.36
CA ARG A 97 -18.08 16.36 -23.68
C ARG A 97 -17.08 15.78 -24.66
N THR A 98 -17.55 15.34 -25.83
CA THR A 98 -16.72 14.73 -26.89
C THR A 98 -15.41 15.49 -27.10
N GLY A 99 -14.26 14.78 -26.99
CA GLY A 99 -12.92 15.33 -27.21
C GLY A 99 -12.22 15.89 -25.96
N LYS A 100 -12.78 15.77 -24.76
CA LYS A 100 -12.10 16.08 -23.50
C LYS A 100 -11.71 14.81 -22.75
N ARG A 101 -10.61 14.90 -21.97
CA ARG A 101 -10.15 13.84 -21.07
C ARG A 101 -11.27 13.39 -20.12
N LYS A 102 -11.39 12.09 -19.90
CA LYS A 102 -12.33 11.53 -18.92
C LYS A 102 -11.93 11.99 -17.51
N GLU A 103 -12.85 12.59 -16.78
CA GLU A 103 -12.66 13.04 -15.41
C GLU A 103 -13.59 12.28 -14.47
N GLY A 104 -13.12 12.02 -13.25
CA GLY A 104 -13.90 11.38 -12.21
C GLY A 104 -13.60 11.99 -10.83
N ARG A 105 -14.37 11.56 -9.84
CA ARG A 105 -14.15 11.84 -8.42
C ARG A 105 -14.24 10.54 -7.62
N VAL A 106 -13.37 10.35 -6.65
CA VAL A 106 -13.41 9.20 -5.75
C VAL A 106 -14.62 9.33 -4.83
N ILE A 107 -15.52 8.34 -4.91
CA ILE A 107 -16.70 8.23 -4.05
C ILE A 107 -16.36 7.43 -2.80
N LYS A 108 -15.59 6.35 -2.98
CA LYS A 108 -15.22 5.42 -1.90
C LYS A 108 -13.89 4.76 -2.22
N VAL A 109 -13.05 4.61 -1.22
CA VAL A 109 -11.92 3.68 -1.27
C VAL A 109 -12.43 2.31 -0.85
N LEU A 110 -12.25 1.31 -1.69
CA LEU A 110 -12.73 -0.06 -1.49
C LEU A 110 -11.70 -0.87 -0.69
N SER A 111 -10.43 -0.70 -0.98
CA SER A 111 -9.32 -1.26 -0.20
C SER A 111 -8.08 -0.36 -0.30
N HIS A 112 -7.33 -0.30 0.80
CA HIS A 112 -6.05 0.39 0.84
C HIS A 112 -4.92 -0.60 0.63
N GLU A 113 -3.98 -0.30 -0.25
CA GLU A 113 -2.76 -1.09 -0.47
C GLU A 113 -1.67 -0.66 0.51
N ILE A 114 -1.46 0.64 0.69
CA ILE A 114 -0.43 1.18 1.57
C ILE A 114 -0.97 1.23 3.00
N THR A 115 -0.42 0.42 3.89
CA THR A 115 -0.76 0.41 5.32
C THR A 115 0.32 1.02 6.20
N GLU A 116 1.55 1.07 5.71
CA GLU A 116 2.72 1.62 6.39
C GLU A 116 3.45 2.60 5.49
N VAL A 117 3.97 3.65 6.06
CA VAL A 117 4.64 4.74 5.33
C VAL A 117 5.95 5.07 5.99
N VAL A 118 7.01 5.10 5.22
CA VAL A 118 8.32 5.62 5.66
C VAL A 118 8.37 7.11 5.38
N GLY A 119 8.92 7.86 6.33
CA GLY A 119 9.04 9.30 6.15
C GLY A 119 9.86 10.01 7.23
N PHE A 120 9.95 11.31 7.07
CA PHE A 120 10.71 12.20 7.95
C PHE A 120 9.79 12.81 9.02
N PHE A 121 10.11 12.60 10.30
CA PHE A 121 9.33 13.09 11.40
C PHE A 121 9.65 14.54 11.74
N GLN A 122 8.64 15.39 11.74
CA GLN A 122 8.69 16.77 12.21
C GLN A 122 7.91 16.89 13.51
N LYS A 123 8.61 17.21 14.60
CA LYS A 123 8.04 17.34 15.93
C LYS A 123 7.41 18.72 16.14
N ASN A 124 6.23 18.73 16.72
CA ASN A 124 5.61 19.91 17.30
C ASN A 124 5.49 19.74 18.84
N LYS A 125 4.96 20.73 19.56
CA LYS A 125 4.88 20.71 21.04
C LYS A 125 4.22 19.45 21.61
N SER A 126 3.04 19.07 21.11
CA SER A 126 2.23 17.94 21.61
C SER A 126 1.89 16.87 20.59
N PHE A 127 2.33 17.03 19.34
CA PHE A 127 2.10 16.13 18.22
C PHE A 127 3.26 16.25 17.23
N GLY A 128 3.19 15.52 16.13
CA GLY A 128 4.11 15.68 15.01
C GLY A 128 3.44 15.35 13.68
N TYR A 129 4.21 15.57 12.61
CA TYR A 129 3.84 15.15 11.27
C TYR A 129 4.96 14.31 10.69
N VAL A 130 4.59 13.33 9.88
CA VAL A 130 5.53 12.58 9.07
C VAL A 130 5.34 13.00 7.62
N LEU A 131 6.42 13.48 7.01
CA LEU A 131 6.51 13.78 5.59
C LEU A 131 6.89 12.48 4.89
N PRO A 132 5.99 11.89 4.06
CA PRO A 132 6.28 10.66 3.36
C PRO A 132 7.48 10.79 2.41
N ASP A 133 8.31 9.75 2.34
CA ASP A 133 9.38 9.66 1.35
C ASP A 133 8.83 9.37 -0.04
N ASN A 134 7.73 8.59 -0.10
CA ASN A 134 7.00 8.36 -1.32
C ASN A 134 6.22 9.62 -1.72
N LYS A 135 6.72 10.34 -2.71
CA LYS A 135 6.12 11.59 -3.21
C LYS A 135 4.71 11.41 -3.81
N LYS A 136 4.30 10.19 -4.11
CA LYS A 136 2.94 9.90 -4.57
C LYS A 136 1.90 9.99 -3.45
N ILE A 137 2.36 10.06 -2.18
CA ILE A 137 1.55 10.42 -1.01
C ILE A 137 1.74 11.92 -0.77
N SER A 138 0.82 12.73 -1.25
CA SER A 138 0.94 14.19 -1.24
C SER A 138 0.63 14.84 0.11
N SER A 139 0.08 14.09 1.06
CA SER A 139 -0.34 14.61 2.37
C SER A 139 0.58 14.15 3.49
N ASP A 140 0.95 15.10 4.38
CA ASP A 140 1.63 14.77 5.63
C ASP A 140 0.72 13.94 6.54
N ILE A 141 1.30 13.00 7.28
CA ILE A 141 0.59 12.12 8.20
C ILE A 141 0.68 12.70 9.61
N TYR A 142 -0.46 13.00 10.22
CA TYR A 142 -0.53 13.45 11.61
C TYR A 142 -0.22 12.30 12.58
N VAL A 143 0.62 12.57 13.58
CA VAL A 143 0.97 11.64 14.66
C VAL A 143 0.76 12.31 15.99
N ALA A 144 -0.15 11.77 16.81
CA ALA A 144 -0.36 12.27 18.16
C ALA A 144 0.90 12.00 19.04
N GLY A 145 1.17 12.87 20.01
CA GLY A 145 2.37 12.76 20.84
C GLY A 145 2.51 11.41 21.57
N LYS A 146 1.39 10.80 21.98
CA LYS A 146 1.36 9.46 22.58
C LYS A 146 1.73 8.33 21.60
N ASP A 147 1.55 8.56 20.32
CA ASP A 147 1.77 7.60 19.24
C ASP A 147 3.11 7.82 18.51
N ALA A 148 3.93 8.76 19.03
CA ALA A 148 5.22 9.14 18.42
C ALA A 148 6.39 8.21 18.80
N LEU A 149 6.21 7.19 19.62
CA LEU A 149 7.22 6.20 20.03
C LEU A 149 8.54 6.84 20.56
N GLY A 150 8.49 8.09 21.06
CA GLY A 150 9.69 8.83 21.47
C GLY A 150 10.49 9.46 20.35
N ALA A 151 9.99 9.46 19.12
CA ALA A 151 10.64 10.11 17.99
C ALA A 151 10.89 11.60 18.24
N VAL A 152 12.03 12.09 17.79
CA VAL A 152 12.45 13.49 17.85
C VAL A 152 12.56 14.08 16.47
N GLN A 153 12.66 15.41 16.39
CA GLN A 153 12.86 16.14 15.15
C GLN A 153 14.02 15.53 14.34
N GLY A 154 13.77 15.21 13.07
CA GLY A 154 14.80 14.72 12.17
C GLY A 154 14.91 13.21 12.07
N HIS A 155 14.13 12.45 12.84
CA HIS A 155 14.11 11.00 12.69
C HIS A 155 13.43 10.55 11.40
N LYS A 156 13.99 9.53 10.77
CA LYS A 156 13.32 8.67 9.80
C LYS A 156 12.54 7.63 10.55
N VAL A 157 11.27 7.45 10.20
CA VAL A 157 10.34 6.59 10.92
C VAL A 157 9.46 5.79 9.96
N VAL A 158 8.97 4.66 10.47
CA VAL A 158 7.88 3.90 9.84
C VAL A 158 6.60 4.20 10.60
N VAL A 159 5.58 4.64 9.88
CA VAL A 159 4.27 4.98 10.43
C VAL A 159 3.23 3.99 9.91
N LYS A 160 2.51 3.36 10.82
CA LYS A 160 1.32 2.59 10.50
C LYS A 160 0.11 3.54 10.46
N LEU A 161 -0.58 3.55 9.32
CA LEU A 161 -1.76 4.37 9.12
C LEU A 161 -2.92 3.84 9.97
N THR A 162 -3.60 4.75 10.66
CA THR A 162 -4.81 4.46 11.46
C THR A 162 -6.05 5.11 10.87
N ASN A 163 -5.84 6.17 10.08
CA ASN A 163 -6.88 6.86 9.33
C ASN A 163 -6.25 7.43 8.06
N TYR A 164 -6.90 7.25 6.92
CA TYR A 164 -6.40 7.70 5.62
C TYR A 164 -6.79 9.14 5.28
N GLY A 165 -7.54 9.78 6.18
CA GLY A 165 -8.00 11.15 5.97
C GLY A 165 -9.17 11.25 5.00
N THR A 166 -9.48 12.47 4.66
CA THR A 166 -10.51 12.87 3.69
C THR A 166 -10.10 14.21 3.08
N LYS A 167 -10.93 14.78 2.19
CA LYS A 167 -10.70 16.12 1.62
C LYS A 167 -10.36 17.18 2.68
N ASP A 168 -11.01 17.13 3.86
CA ASP A 168 -10.91 18.15 4.90
C ASP A 168 -10.08 17.71 6.11
N ARG A 169 -9.54 16.48 6.09
CA ARG A 169 -8.84 15.90 7.23
C ARG A 169 -7.59 15.15 6.77
N LYS A 170 -6.45 15.52 7.36
CA LYS A 170 -5.19 14.82 7.09
C LYS A 170 -5.24 13.35 7.55
N PRO A 171 -4.47 12.46 6.90
CA PRO A 171 -4.29 11.10 7.39
C PRO A 171 -3.63 11.10 8.76
N GLU A 172 -3.92 10.06 9.56
CA GLU A 172 -3.39 9.88 10.90
C GLU A 172 -2.70 8.53 11.00
N GLY A 173 -1.64 8.46 11.80
CA GLY A 173 -0.90 7.23 12.03
C GLY A 173 -0.19 7.20 13.38
N LYS A 174 0.39 6.05 13.67
CA LYS A 174 1.28 5.84 14.83
C LYS A 174 2.65 5.39 14.33
N ILE A 175 3.71 5.91 14.93
CA ILE A 175 5.07 5.44 14.67
C ILE A 175 5.20 4.03 15.26
N ILE A 176 5.65 3.09 14.44
CA ILE A 176 5.89 1.69 14.84
C ILE A 176 7.38 1.35 14.88
N GLU A 177 8.21 2.13 14.15
CA GLU A 177 9.66 1.93 14.11
C GLU A 177 10.37 3.28 13.91
N ILE A 178 11.49 3.47 14.60
CA ILE A 178 12.42 4.59 14.37
C ILE A 178 13.66 4.00 13.71
N LEU A 179 13.94 4.41 12.48
CA LEU A 179 15.08 3.93 11.69
C LEU A 179 16.41 4.58 12.12
N GLY A 180 16.34 5.79 12.66
CA GLY A 180 17.47 6.60 13.09
C GLY A 180 17.30 8.07 12.74
N HIS A 181 18.31 8.88 12.96
CA HIS A 181 18.32 10.26 12.47
C HIS A 181 18.60 10.25 10.95
N ALA A 182 17.96 11.14 10.19
CA ALA A 182 18.06 11.14 8.72
C ALA A 182 19.50 11.25 8.18
N ASN A 183 20.44 11.76 8.99
CA ASN A 183 21.85 11.90 8.62
C ASN A 183 22.73 10.75 9.17
N ASP A 184 22.15 9.78 9.88
CA ASP A 184 22.91 8.64 10.39
C ASP A 184 23.28 7.68 9.25
N PRO A 185 24.47 7.08 9.26
CA PRO A 185 24.89 6.14 8.23
C PRO A 185 23.92 4.96 8.10
N GLY A 186 23.50 4.64 6.87
CA GLY A 186 22.65 3.49 6.56
C GLY A 186 21.14 3.72 6.75
N VAL A 187 20.71 4.85 7.33
CA VAL A 187 19.29 5.16 7.52
C VAL A 187 18.59 5.45 6.19
N ASP A 188 19.31 6.01 5.23
CA ASP A 188 18.85 6.21 3.86
C ASP A 188 18.54 4.87 3.18
N ILE A 189 19.46 3.90 3.26
CA ILE A 189 19.26 2.55 2.71
C ILE A 189 18.10 1.84 3.41
N MET A 190 18.05 1.89 4.75
CA MET A 190 16.96 1.27 5.51
C MET A 190 15.60 1.91 5.19
N SER A 191 15.56 3.21 4.94
CA SER A 191 14.34 3.90 4.51
C SER A 191 13.84 3.38 3.15
N ILE A 192 14.72 3.10 2.22
CA ILE A 192 14.39 2.49 0.92
C ILE A 192 13.90 1.06 1.12
N VAL A 193 14.64 0.23 1.85
CA VAL A 193 14.29 -1.17 2.14
C VAL A 193 12.88 -1.27 2.74
N LYS A 194 12.60 -0.44 3.75
CA LYS A 194 11.28 -0.38 4.40
C LYS A 194 10.20 0.23 3.49
N GLY A 195 10.55 1.22 2.68
CA GLY A 195 9.62 1.87 1.76
C GLY A 195 9.11 0.95 0.65
N TYR A 196 9.88 -0.10 0.31
CA TYR A 196 9.51 -1.15 -0.65
C TYR A 196 9.07 -2.45 0.01
N ASP A 197 8.87 -2.45 1.33
CA ASP A 197 8.47 -3.62 2.13
C ASP A 197 9.40 -4.85 1.91
N ILE A 198 10.69 -4.57 1.70
CA ILE A 198 11.70 -5.62 1.53
C ILE A 198 12.02 -6.21 2.90
N PRO A 199 11.92 -7.54 3.08
CA PRO A 199 12.24 -8.19 4.35
C PRO A 199 13.71 -7.97 4.73
N ALA A 200 13.98 -7.22 5.81
CA ALA A 200 15.32 -6.95 6.30
C ALA A 200 15.85 -8.04 7.26
N LYS A 201 15.02 -9.00 7.61
CA LYS A 201 15.37 -10.13 8.51
C LYS A 201 14.82 -11.41 7.91
N PHE A 202 15.60 -12.49 8.02
CA PHE A 202 15.09 -13.80 7.66
C PHE A 202 13.97 -14.25 8.60
N PRO A 203 12.93 -14.93 8.08
CA PRO A 203 11.88 -15.52 8.89
C PRO A 203 12.46 -16.51 9.93
N PRO A 204 11.78 -16.70 11.09
CA PRO A 204 12.24 -17.63 12.12
C PRO A 204 12.49 -19.04 11.61
N GLU A 205 11.67 -19.53 10.69
CA GLU A 205 11.78 -20.87 10.10
C GLU A 205 13.07 -21.04 9.30
N VAL A 206 13.51 -19.99 8.58
CA VAL A 206 14.79 -19.97 7.85
C VAL A 206 15.96 -19.98 8.85
N MET A 207 15.87 -19.20 9.93
CA MET A 207 16.91 -19.15 10.96
C MET A 207 17.02 -20.49 11.72
N GLU A 208 15.90 -21.15 11.95
CA GLU A 208 15.87 -22.49 12.55
C GLU A 208 16.57 -23.51 11.63
N GLN A 209 16.27 -23.50 10.33
CA GLN A 209 16.93 -24.36 9.34
C GLN A 209 18.44 -24.10 9.30
N VAL A 210 18.85 -22.82 9.24
CA VAL A 210 20.28 -22.44 9.24
C VAL A 210 20.99 -22.90 10.50
N SER A 211 20.33 -22.84 11.66
CA SER A 211 20.93 -23.29 12.95
C SER A 211 21.21 -24.80 12.98
N GLY A 212 20.53 -25.57 12.16
CA GLY A 212 20.75 -27.03 12.00
C GLY A 212 21.79 -27.41 10.96
N ILE A 213 22.35 -26.45 10.22
CA ILE A 213 23.40 -26.69 9.23
C ILE A 213 24.76 -26.72 9.94
N GLU A 214 25.52 -27.80 9.76
CA GLU A 214 26.87 -27.91 10.26
C GLU A 214 27.81 -26.89 9.60
N ASN A 215 28.77 -26.36 10.38
CA ASN A 215 29.73 -25.39 9.85
C ASN A 215 30.86 -26.02 9.02
N GLU A 216 30.97 -27.34 9.06
CA GLU A 216 31.99 -28.13 8.34
C GLU A 216 31.32 -29.24 7.54
N VAL A 217 31.91 -29.57 6.39
CA VAL A 217 31.44 -30.70 5.56
C VAL A 217 31.72 -32.02 6.28
N SER A 218 30.66 -32.73 6.65
CA SER A 218 30.79 -34.04 7.35
C SER A 218 31.41 -35.13 6.49
N GLU A 219 31.90 -36.19 7.11
CA GLU A 219 32.43 -37.37 6.35
C GLU A 219 31.35 -38.05 5.54
N GLU A 220 30.11 -38.06 6.01
CA GLU A 220 28.96 -38.61 5.27
C GLU A 220 28.68 -37.80 3.99
N GLU A 221 28.82 -36.49 4.02
CA GLU A 221 28.65 -35.62 2.86
C GLU A 221 29.77 -35.76 1.82
N LYS A 222 30.94 -36.26 2.22
CA LYS A 222 32.07 -36.53 1.34
C LYS A 222 31.90 -37.86 0.58
N GLU A 223 31.05 -38.75 1.12
CA GLU A 223 30.87 -40.10 0.53
C GLU A 223 30.30 -39.99 -0.92
N GLY A 224 30.95 -40.65 -1.84
CA GLY A 224 30.56 -40.61 -3.26
C GLY A 224 30.99 -39.37 -4.05
N ARG A 225 31.66 -38.40 -3.42
CA ARG A 225 32.25 -37.27 -4.11
C ARG A 225 33.68 -37.55 -4.53
N LEU A 226 34.10 -36.93 -5.66
CA LEU A 226 35.49 -37.00 -6.11
C LEU A 226 36.35 -36.02 -5.24
N ASP A 227 37.37 -36.54 -4.59
CA ASP A 227 38.33 -35.73 -3.85
C ASP A 227 39.33 -35.08 -4.84
N ILE A 228 39.26 -33.76 -4.95
CA ILE A 228 40.12 -32.99 -5.84
C ILE A 228 41.04 -32.03 -5.05
N ARG A 229 41.18 -32.20 -3.73
CA ARG A 229 41.96 -31.27 -2.87
C ARG A 229 43.44 -31.20 -3.26
N ASP A 230 43.95 -32.27 -3.87
CA ASP A 230 45.34 -32.35 -4.39
C ASP A 230 45.49 -31.77 -5.82
N TRP A 231 44.37 -31.37 -6.43
CA TRP A 231 44.42 -30.79 -7.78
C TRP A 231 44.83 -29.31 -7.72
N GLN A 232 45.60 -28.86 -8.71
CA GLN A 232 45.96 -27.48 -8.89
C GLN A 232 44.76 -26.72 -9.46
N THR A 233 43.95 -26.16 -8.57
CA THR A 233 42.71 -25.47 -8.91
C THR A 233 42.83 -23.98 -8.47
N VAL A 234 42.38 -23.08 -9.31
CA VAL A 234 42.37 -21.64 -9.03
C VAL A 234 41.00 -21.05 -9.32
N THR A 235 40.59 -20.04 -8.56
CA THR A 235 39.46 -19.15 -8.84
C THR A 235 40.01 -17.80 -9.27
N ILE A 236 39.26 -17.07 -10.09
CA ILE A 236 39.63 -15.72 -10.56
C ILE A 236 38.49 -14.78 -10.18
N ASP A 237 38.52 -14.34 -8.94
CA ASP A 237 37.50 -13.49 -8.34
C ASP A 237 38.11 -12.13 -7.96
N GLY A 238 37.24 -11.13 -7.71
CA GLY A 238 37.67 -9.85 -7.17
C GLY A 238 38.20 -9.98 -5.74
N GLU A 239 39.08 -9.09 -5.33
CA GLU A 239 39.71 -9.09 -3.98
C GLU A 239 38.70 -9.09 -2.82
N GLU A 240 37.51 -8.47 -3.04
CA GLU A 240 36.42 -8.37 -2.07
C GLU A 240 35.38 -9.51 -2.15
N ALA A 241 35.56 -10.47 -3.07
CA ALA A 241 34.63 -11.56 -3.27
C ALA A 241 34.57 -12.46 -2.04
N LYS A 242 33.37 -12.67 -1.52
CA LYS A 242 33.07 -13.59 -0.41
C LYS A 242 32.50 -14.91 -0.86
N ASP A 243 32.09 -14.96 -2.11
CA ASP A 243 31.50 -16.10 -2.79
C ASP A 243 32.36 -16.38 -4.01
N LEU A 244 32.87 -17.63 -4.14
CA LEU A 244 33.77 -18.05 -5.20
C LEU A 244 33.01 -18.97 -6.14
N ASP A 245 32.60 -18.43 -7.31
CA ASP A 245 31.70 -19.12 -8.22
C ASP A 245 32.41 -20.20 -9.04
N ASP A 246 33.34 -19.80 -9.91
CA ASP A 246 33.98 -20.67 -10.88
C ASP A 246 35.40 -21.05 -10.49
N ALA A 247 35.72 -22.32 -10.61
CA ALA A 247 37.08 -22.84 -10.40
C ALA A 247 37.63 -23.50 -11.67
N ILE A 248 38.88 -23.18 -12.00
CA ILE A 248 39.58 -23.72 -13.16
C ILE A 248 40.69 -24.67 -12.69
N THR A 249 40.72 -25.87 -13.23
CA THR A 249 41.80 -26.82 -13.01
C THR A 249 42.38 -27.29 -14.34
N LEU A 250 43.68 -27.53 -14.36
CA LEU A 250 44.38 -28.09 -15.52
C LEU A 250 44.85 -29.53 -15.20
N SER A 251 44.42 -30.49 -16.00
CA SER A 251 44.91 -31.85 -15.94
C SER A 251 45.69 -32.16 -17.20
N LYS A 252 46.80 -32.93 -17.08
CA LYS A 252 47.58 -33.47 -18.21
C LYS A 252 47.07 -34.86 -18.54
#